data_09f9d5db52a59cc4033d7cbae1c41d12
#
_entry.id   09f9d5db52a59cc4033d7cbae1c41d12
#
_cell.length_a   1.000
_cell.length_b   1.000
_cell.length_c   1.000
_cell.angle_alpha   90.00
_cell.angle_beta   90.00
_cell.angle_gamma   90.00
#
_symmetry.space_group_name_H-M   'P 1'
#
loop_
_entity.id
_entity.type
_entity.pdbx_description
1 polymer ?
#
loop_
_entity_poly.entity_id
_entity_poly.type
_entity_poly.pdbx_seq_one_letter_code
_entity_poly.pdbx_strand_id
1 'polypeptide(L)'
;MKKLYALILLLFSTSAFAHDMVPTYPELRPSYLDGVLVTDLELFNKRNDVEYYEIAVFDEYWNPVPFVTSYKILKLSYLDRIKFSVYIRSKDKDKATYICTKSRIRGESGPSTIISSMICSKLKKDY
;
A
#
# COMPACT_ATOMS: atom_id res chain seq x y z
N MET A 1 -37.55 1.16 -24.71
CA MET A 1 -36.51 0.11 -24.72
C MET A 1 -35.10 0.65 -24.50
N LYS A 2 -34.73 1.78 -25.10
CA LYS A 2 -33.38 2.36 -24.89
C LYS A 2 -33.08 2.74 -23.42
N LYS A 3 -34.07 3.11 -22.62
CA LYS A 3 -33.90 3.41 -21.19
C LYS A 3 -33.71 2.17 -20.31
N LEU A 4 -34.15 1.00 -20.74
CA LEU A 4 -34.01 -0.26 -20.02
C LEU A 4 -32.59 -0.80 -20.13
N TYR A 5 -31.95 -0.64 -21.28
CA TYR A 5 -30.55 -1.03 -21.48
C TYR A 5 -29.56 -0.20 -20.67
N ALA A 6 -29.84 1.10 -20.50
CA ALA A 6 -29.03 1.98 -19.65
C ALA A 6 -29.10 1.58 -18.16
N LEU A 7 -30.26 1.11 -17.70
CA LEU A 7 -30.45 0.63 -16.33
C LEU A 7 -29.73 -0.70 -16.07
N ILE A 8 -29.72 -1.59 -17.07
CA ILE A 8 -29.01 -2.89 -16.98
C ILE A 8 -27.51 -2.69 -16.98
N LEU A 9 -26.97 -1.73 -17.73
CA LEU A 9 -25.53 -1.43 -17.73
C LEU A 9 -25.03 -0.86 -16.38
N LEU A 10 -25.88 -0.17 -15.63
CA LEU A 10 -25.55 0.36 -14.30
C LEU A 10 -25.46 -0.74 -13.22
N LEU A 11 -26.08 -1.90 -13.44
CA LEU A 11 -26.07 -3.02 -12.49
C LEU A 11 -24.83 -3.89 -12.57
N PHE A 12 -23.98 -3.71 -13.60
CA PHE A 12 -22.72 -4.44 -13.77
C PHE A 12 -21.49 -3.65 -13.36
N SER A 13 -21.62 -2.65 -12.47
CA SER A 13 -20.45 -2.05 -11.83
C SER A 13 -19.81 -3.09 -10.89
N THR A 14 -18.91 -3.89 -11.44
CA THR A 14 -18.09 -4.79 -10.63
C THR A 14 -17.19 -3.94 -9.76
N SER A 15 -17.44 -3.98 -8.46
CA SER A 15 -16.54 -3.37 -7.48
C SER A 15 -15.19 -4.07 -7.58
N ALA A 16 -14.20 -3.37 -8.12
CA ALA A 16 -12.82 -3.86 -8.08
C ALA A 16 -12.36 -3.82 -6.62
N PHE A 17 -12.29 -4.98 -5.98
CA PHE A 17 -11.76 -5.09 -4.63
C PHE A 17 -10.23 -5.01 -4.70
N ALA A 18 -9.67 -3.95 -4.12
CA ALA A 18 -8.25 -3.79 -3.87
C ALA A 18 -7.98 -3.97 -2.37
N HIS A 19 -6.70 -3.94 -1.96
CA HIS A 19 -6.35 -3.78 -0.56
C HIS A 19 -6.46 -2.31 -0.15
N ASP A 20 -6.55 -2.04 1.15
CA ASP A 20 -6.55 -0.69 1.72
C ASP A 20 -5.33 -0.48 2.61
N MET A 21 -4.87 0.75 2.68
CA MET A 21 -3.83 1.17 3.59
C MET A 21 -4.19 2.49 4.26
N VAL A 22 -4.05 2.55 5.58
CA VAL A 22 -4.35 3.73 6.38
C VAL A 22 -3.14 4.07 7.29
N PRO A 23 -2.91 5.33 7.60
CA PRO A 23 -3.62 6.52 7.13
C PRO A 23 -3.24 6.89 5.69
N THR A 24 -4.08 7.67 5.03
CA THR A 24 -3.83 8.16 3.66
C THR A 24 -2.68 9.17 3.62
N TYR A 25 -2.54 9.97 4.69
CA TYR A 25 -1.50 10.98 4.85
C TYR A 25 -0.76 10.77 6.16
N PRO A 26 0.14 9.76 6.26
CA PRO A 26 0.91 9.53 7.46
C PRO A 26 1.92 10.64 7.73
N GLU A 27 2.20 10.85 9.01
CA GLU A 27 3.21 11.81 9.46
C GLU A 27 4.45 11.07 9.97
N LEU A 28 5.63 11.57 9.59
CA LEU A 28 6.89 11.13 10.16
C LEU A 28 7.10 11.81 11.52
N ARG A 29 7.36 11.02 12.54
CA ARG A 29 7.71 11.49 13.89
C ARG A 29 9.08 10.96 14.30
N PRO A 30 9.75 11.61 15.25
CA PRO A 30 10.99 11.08 15.81
C PRO A 30 10.79 9.65 16.35
N SER A 31 11.74 8.76 16.02
CA SER A 31 11.79 7.41 16.59
C SER A 31 12.63 7.40 17.87
N TYR A 32 12.78 6.24 18.50
CA TYR A 32 13.69 6.03 19.62
C TYR A 32 15.19 6.04 19.21
N LEU A 33 15.48 6.02 17.91
CA LEU A 33 16.83 6.13 17.37
C LEU A 33 17.09 7.55 16.87
N ASP A 34 18.22 8.12 17.27
CA ASP A 34 18.65 9.43 16.79
C ASP A 34 18.86 9.42 15.28
N GLY A 35 18.36 10.45 14.60
CA GLY A 35 18.48 10.61 13.16
C GLY A 35 17.57 9.70 12.34
N VAL A 36 16.61 9.04 12.98
CA VAL A 36 15.63 8.17 12.34
C VAL A 36 14.20 8.59 12.68
N LEU A 37 13.38 8.74 11.66
CA LEU A 37 11.95 9.02 11.77
C LEU A 37 11.15 7.76 11.54
N VAL A 38 9.95 7.71 12.09
CA VAL A 38 9.05 6.56 11.97
C VAL A 38 7.62 7.01 11.69
N THR A 39 6.91 6.19 10.94
CA THR A 39 5.45 6.28 10.80
C THR A 39 4.84 4.89 10.82
N ASP A 40 3.63 4.81 11.34
CA ASP A 40 2.88 3.55 11.44
C ASP A 40 1.74 3.55 10.43
N LEU A 41 1.54 2.41 9.79
CA LEU A 41 0.47 2.17 8.85
C LEU A 41 -0.22 0.84 9.16
N GLU A 42 -1.43 0.70 8.65
CA GLU A 42 -2.19 -0.54 8.70
C GLU A 42 -2.61 -0.93 7.30
N LEU A 43 -2.36 -2.17 6.93
CA LEU A 43 -2.77 -2.78 5.68
C LEU A 43 -3.96 -3.70 5.93
N PHE A 44 -4.97 -3.57 5.09
CA PHE A 44 -6.15 -4.44 5.07
C PHE A 44 -6.24 -5.18 3.73
N ASN A 45 -6.22 -6.50 3.76
CA ASN A 45 -6.34 -7.31 2.57
C ASN A 45 -7.81 -7.61 2.23
N LYS A 46 -8.33 -6.99 1.19
CA LYS A 46 -9.67 -7.24 0.64
C LYS A 46 -9.67 -8.22 -0.54
N ARG A 47 -8.52 -8.84 -0.83
CA ARG A 47 -8.38 -9.77 -1.96
C ARG A 47 -8.21 -11.19 -1.45
N ASN A 48 -9.02 -12.10 -1.98
CA ASN A 48 -8.91 -13.53 -1.70
C ASN A 48 -7.88 -14.25 -2.61
N ASP A 49 -7.39 -13.59 -3.64
CA ASP A 49 -6.44 -14.11 -4.63
C ASP A 49 -4.99 -13.69 -4.37
N VAL A 50 -4.75 -12.82 -3.39
CA VAL A 50 -3.42 -12.30 -3.02
C VAL A 50 -3.22 -12.42 -1.51
N GLU A 51 -2.07 -12.95 -1.10
CA GLU A 51 -1.67 -13.05 0.30
C GLU A 51 -0.38 -12.31 0.64
N TYR A 52 0.35 -11.81 -0.36
CA TYR A 52 1.64 -11.16 -0.17
C TYR A 52 1.65 -9.73 -0.69
N TYR A 53 2.17 -8.83 0.12
CA TYR A 53 2.30 -7.42 -0.21
C TYR A 53 3.71 -6.94 0.10
N GLU A 54 4.33 -6.25 -0.85
CA GLU A 54 5.65 -5.66 -0.70
C GLU A 54 5.54 -4.19 -0.34
N ILE A 55 6.30 -3.77 0.68
CA ILE A 55 6.39 -2.38 1.08
C ILE A 55 7.51 -1.70 0.29
N ALA A 56 7.26 -0.49 -0.19
CA ALA A 56 8.23 0.36 -0.85
C ALA A 56 8.03 1.83 -0.46
N VAL A 57 9.09 2.60 -0.51
CA VAL A 57 9.07 4.05 -0.30
C VAL A 57 9.65 4.73 -1.53
N PHE A 58 8.98 5.77 -2.01
CA PHE A 58 9.37 6.51 -3.21
C PHE A 58 9.41 8.02 -2.94
N ASP A 59 10.22 8.71 -3.75
CA ASP A 59 10.17 10.17 -3.87
C ASP A 59 9.04 10.62 -4.80
N GLU A 60 8.93 11.93 -5.04
CA GLU A 60 7.91 12.49 -5.93
C GLU A 60 8.07 12.06 -7.40
N TYR A 61 9.26 11.61 -7.79
CA TYR A 61 9.56 11.11 -9.14
C TYR A 61 9.54 9.58 -9.24
N TRP A 62 9.04 8.90 -8.20
CA TRP A 62 8.99 7.45 -8.12
C TRP A 62 10.34 6.74 -8.05
N ASN A 63 11.39 7.44 -7.65
CA ASN A 63 12.66 6.82 -7.34
C ASN A 63 12.61 6.20 -5.94
N PRO A 64 13.21 5.00 -5.74
CA PRO A 64 13.25 4.38 -4.43
C PRO A 64 13.98 5.23 -3.40
N VAL A 65 13.40 5.33 -2.20
CA VAL A 65 14.01 5.95 -1.02
C VAL A 65 14.37 4.86 -0.02
N PRO A 66 15.57 4.88 0.55
CA PRO A 66 15.96 3.89 1.56
C PRO A 66 15.06 3.96 2.79
N PHE A 67 14.64 2.81 3.28
CA PHE A 67 13.83 2.67 4.48
C PHE A 67 14.11 1.36 5.18
N VAL A 68 13.66 1.24 6.42
CA VAL A 68 13.73 0.02 7.22
C VAL A 68 12.32 -0.30 7.72
N THR A 69 12.00 -1.58 7.70
CA THR A 69 10.78 -2.14 8.28
C THR A 69 11.07 -3.56 8.76
N SER A 70 10.24 -4.09 9.66
CA SER A 70 10.46 -5.45 10.19
C SER A 70 10.41 -6.51 9.09
N TYR A 71 9.49 -6.36 8.14
CA TYR A 71 9.33 -7.26 7.00
C TYR A 71 8.99 -6.46 5.75
N LYS A 72 9.81 -6.56 4.71
CA LYS A 72 9.52 -5.91 3.43
C LYS A 72 8.35 -6.54 2.69
N ILE A 73 8.12 -7.83 2.91
CA ILE A 73 6.99 -8.56 2.34
C ILE A 73 6.12 -9.03 3.50
N LEU A 74 4.87 -8.59 3.49
CA LEU A 74 3.86 -8.95 4.48
C LEU A 74 3.00 -10.09 3.94
N LYS A 75 2.83 -11.13 4.75
CA LYS A 75 1.82 -12.17 4.49
C LYS A 75 0.54 -11.82 5.22
N LEU A 76 -0.56 -11.76 4.48
CA LEU A 76 -1.84 -11.31 4.99
C LEU A 76 -2.98 -12.08 4.31
N SER A 77 -3.72 -12.84 5.09
CA SER A 77 -4.87 -13.60 4.58
C SER A 77 -6.03 -12.68 4.19
N TYR A 78 -6.99 -13.22 3.46
CA TYR A 78 -8.19 -12.48 3.08
C TYR A 78 -8.92 -11.93 4.30
N LEU A 79 -9.28 -10.64 4.26
CA LEU A 79 -9.94 -9.87 5.32
C LEU A 79 -9.12 -9.67 6.60
N ASP A 80 -7.85 -10.01 6.60
CA ASP A 80 -6.95 -9.70 7.72
C ASP A 80 -6.39 -8.28 7.63
N ARG A 81 -5.95 -7.79 8.79
CA ARG A 81 -5.27 -6.50 8.96
C ARG A 81 -3.93 -6.71 9.62
N ILE A 82 -2.95 -5.92 9.21
CA ILE A 82 -1.63 -5.89 9.84
C ILE A 82 -1.15 -4.46 10.01
N LYS A 83 -0.61 -4.16 11.18
CA LYS A 83 0.10 -2.90 11.44
C LYS A 83 1.58 -3.09 11.18
N PHE A 84 2.19 -2.10 10.56
CA PHE A 84 3.62 -2.09 10.32
C PHE A 84 4.18 -0.68 10.45
N SER A 85 5.46 -0.61 10.78
CA SER A 85 6.19 0.65 10.93
C SER A 85 7.22 0.79 9.83
N VAL A 86 7.35 1.99 9.31
CA VAL A 86 8.35 2.37 8.31
C VAL A 86 9.29 3.39 8.93
N TYR A 87 10.58 3.08 8.91
CA TYR A 87 11.65 3.92 9.44
C TYR A 87 12.42 4.56 8.29
N ILE A 88 12.58 5.86 8.35
CA ILE A 88 13.25 6.67 7.32
C ILE A 88 14.30 7.55 8.00
N ARG A 89 15.50 7.63 7.43
CA ARG A 89 16.54 8.51 7.95
C ARG A 89 16.10 9.97 7.85
N SER A 90 16.41 10.76 8.88
CA SER A 90 16.05 12.18 8.91
C SER A 90 16.54 12.95 7.70
N LYS A 91 17.72 12.59 7.16
CA LYS A 91 18.27 13.19 5.94
C LYS A 91 17.47 12.91 4.66
N ASP A 92 16.66 11.87 4.66
CA ASP A 92 15.80 11.49 3.53
C ASP A 92 14.35 11.97 3.68
N LYS A 93 14.03 12.67 4.79
CA LYS A 93 12.69 13.16 5.10
C LYS A 93 12.06 13.94 3.95
N ASP A 94 12.81 14.85 3.36
CA ASP A 94 12.29 15.74 2.30
C ASP A 94 12.10 15.00 0.97
N LYS A 95 12.84 13.93 0.75
CA LYS A 95 12.73 13.09 -0.45
C LYS A 95 11.57 12.12 -0.36
N ALA A 96 11.38 11.48 0.79
CA ALA A 96 10.34 10.48 0.97
C ALA A 96 8.96 11.11 0.78
N THR A 97 8.20 10.62 -0.18
CA THR A 97 6.90 11.17 -0.55
C THR A 97 5.79 10.14 -0.44
N TYR A 98 6.03 8.92 -0.91
CA TYR A 98 5.02 7.85 -0.93
C TYR A 98 5.51 6.63 -0.18
N ILE A 99 4.63 6.05 0.64
CA ILE A 99 4.77 4.71 1.19
C ILE A 99 3.74 3.84 0.49
N CYS A 100 4.19 2.81 -0.20
CA CYS A 100 3.35 1.98 -1.04
C CYS A 100 3.37 0.53 -0.61
N THR A 101 2.26 -0.15 -0.83
CA THR A 101 2.15 -1.60 -0.75
C THR A 101 1.71 -2.15 -2.10
N LYS A 102 2.47 -3.10 -2.62
CA LYS A 102 2.21 -3.74 -3.91
C LYS A 102 1.90 -5.21 -3.72
N SER A 103 0.82 -5.69 -4.34
CA SER A 103 0.50 -7.11 -4.34
C SER A 103 1.58 -7.91 -5.05
N ARG A 104 1.97 -9.05 -4.44
CA ARG A 104 2.94 -9.99 -4.99
C ARG A 104 2.26 -11.32 -5.26
N ILE A 105 2.57 -11.90 -6.41
CA ILE A 105 2.18 -13.25 -6.77
C ILE A 105 3.34 -14.16 -6.41
N ARG A 106 3.08 -15.18 -5.60
CA ARG A 106 4.07 -16.24 -5.39
C ARG A 106 4.07 -17.12 -6.63
N GLY A 107 5.21 -17.23 -7.30
CA GLY A 107 5.36 -17.88 -8.59
C GLY A 107 5.32 -19.41 -8.53
N GLU A 108 4.27 -20.02 -7.97
CA GLU A 108 4.04 -21.46 -8.06
C GLU A 108 2.59 -21.73 -8.48
N SER A 109 2.46 -22.42 -9.61
CA SER A 109 1.34 -23.23 -10.12
C SER A 109 0.01 -23.13 -9.32
N GLY A 110 -0.70 -22.06 -9.51
CA GLY A 110 -2.09 -21.86 -9.15
C GLY A 110 -2.73 -20.92 -10.15
N PRO A 111 -4.06 -20.69 -10.13
CA PRO A 111 -4.66 -19.69 -10.97
C PRO A 111 -3.96 -18.35 -10.70
N SER A 112 -3.12 -17.93 -11.61
CA SER A 112 -2.34 -16.71 -11.49
C SER A 112 -3.27 -15.51 -11.42
N THR A 113 -3.14 -14.72 -10.37
CA THR A 113 -3.74 -13.39 -10.32
C THR A 113 -3.15 -12.58 -11.47
N ILE A 114 -3.97 -12.20 -12.41
CA ILE A 114 -3.55 -11.43 -13.58
C ILE A 114 -3.36 -9.95 -13.22
N ILE A 115 -3.96 -9.48 -12.12
CA ILE A 115 -3.98 -8.07 -11.74
C ILE A 115 -3.09 -7.83 -10.52
N SER A 116 -2.02 -7.06 -10.73
CA SER A 116 -1.21 -6.48 -9.68
C SER A 116 -1.80 -5.14 -9.26
N SER A 117 -1.91 -4.89 -7.96
CA SER A 117 -2.36 -3.62 -7.41
C SER A 117 -1.28 -2.98 -6.52
N MET A 118 -1.17 -1.65 -6.60
CA MET A 118 -0.31 -0.87 -5.74
C MET A 118 -1.13 0.27 -5.13
N ILE A 119 -1.07 0.41 -3.81
CA ILE A 119 -1.70 1.50 -3.07
C ILE A 119 -0.62 2.27 -2.34
N CYS A 120 -0.70 3.59 -2.39
CA CYS A 120 0.26 4.49 -1.78
C CYS A 120 -0.42 5.46 -0.82
N SER A 121 0.22 5.66 0.33
CA SER A 121 -0.05 6.77 1.23
C SER A 121 0.97 7.87 0.99
N LYS A 122 0.51 9.10 0.92
CA LYS A 122 1.37 10.27 0.72
C LYS A 122 1.77 10.86 2.06
N LEU A 123 3.06 10.88 2.34
CA LEU A 123 3.61 11.47 3.56
C LEU A 123 3.23 12.95 3.65
N LYS A 124 2.70 13.32 4.81
CA LYS A 124 2.38 14.72 5.10
C LYS A 124 3.69 15.50 5.25
N LYS A 125 3.80 16.61 4.53
CA LYS A 125 4.91 17.55 4.65
C LYS A 125 4.50 18.71 5.55
N ASP A 126 5.37 19.11 6.45
CA ASP A 126 5.23 20.37 7.17
C ASP A 126 5.55 21.49 6.17
N TYR A 127 4.59 22.37 5.96
CA TYR A 127 4.77 23.59 5.16
C TYR A 127 5.04 24.76 6.09
#